data_5755fea7dc943334041b69c8d057655a
#
_entry.id   5755fea7dc943334041b69c8d057655a
#
_cell.length_a   1.000
_cell.length_b   1.000
_cell.length_c   1.000
_cell.angle_alpha   90.00
_cell.angle_beta   90.00
_cell.angle_gamma   90.00
#
_symmetry.space_group_name_H-M   'P 1'
#
loop_
_entity.id
_entity.type
_entity.pdbx_description
1 polymer ?
#
loop_
_entity_poly.entity_id
_entity_poly.type
_entity_poly.pdbx_seq_one_letter_code
_entity_poly.pdbx_strand_id
1 'polypeptide(L)'
;MVTAIVLIKADVASIHEVAESVAALDGVSEVYSITGEYDLIAMVRVRGHEELNDVIPGRLNKVPGIRDTETHIAFRTYSRHDLEAAFAVGLPDAD
;
A
#
# COMPACT_ATOMS: atom_id res chain seq x y z
N MET A 1 -7.01 -5.38 -10.45
CA MET A 1 -5.89 -4.94 -9.60
C MET A 1 -6.34 -4.79 -8.17
N VAL A 2 -5.54 -5.25 -7.24
CA VAL A 2 -5.82 -5.14 -5.81
C VAL A 2 -4.88 -4.12 -5.19
N THR A 3 -5.42 -3.22 -4.39
CA THR A 3 -4.65 -2.20 -3.68
C THR A 3 -4.75 -2.46 -2.18
N ALA A 4 -3.61 -2.47 -1.52
CA ALA A 4 -3.54 -2.56 -0.07
C ALA A 4 -2.77 -1.36 0.48
N ILE A 5 -3.20 -0.91 1.63
CA ILE A 5 -2.57 0.18 2.36
C ILE A 5 -1.97 -0.44 3.60
N VAL A 6 -0.65 -0.39 3.74
CA VAL A 6 0.04 -1.01 4.86
C VAL A 6 0.62 0.06 5.75
N LEU A 7 0.12 0.12 6.97
CA LEU A 7 0.64 1.00 8.00
C LEU A 7 1.78 0.28 8.71
N ILE A 8 2.91 0.94 8.87
CA ILE A 8 4.13 0.32 9.36
C ILE A 8 4.67 1.07 10.58
N LYS A 9 4.93 0.32 11.63
CA LYS A 9 5.73 0.79 12.75
C LYS A 9 7.14 0.26 12.59
N ALA A 10 8.13 1.15 12.65
CA ALA A 10 9.52 0.79 12.50
C ALA A 10 10.32 1.22 13.74
N ASP A 11 11.47 0.61 13.93
CA ASP A 11 12.40 1.08 14.95
C ASP A 11 12.79 2.52 14.65
N VAL A 12 12.77 3.37 15.67
CA VAL A 12 13.00 4.81 15.51
C VAL A 12 14.30 5.10 14.78
N ALA A 13 15.34 4.32 15.06
CA ALA A 13 16.65 4.51 14.45
C ALA A 13 16.73 3.99 13.01
N SER A 14 15.72 3.27 12.54
CA SER A 14 15.75 2.57 11.25
C SER A 14 14.65 2.99 10.28
N ILE A 15 13.92 4.06 10.58
CA ILE A 15 12.77 4.46 9.75
C ILE A 15 13.17 4.67 8.29
N HIS A 16 14.26 5.39 8.05
CA HIS A 16 14.72 5.68 6.69
C HIS A 16 15.11 4.39 5.94
N GLU A 17 15.86 3.53 6.58
CA GLU A 17 16.32 2.26 5.98
C GLU A 17 15.14 1.34 5.70
N VAL A 18 14.18 1.27 6.60
CA VAL A 18 12.95 0.49 6.39
C VAL A 18 12.17 1.04 5.20
N ALA A 19 12.01 2.37 5.13
CA ALA A 19 11.29 3.00 4.03
C ALA A 19 11.93 2.67 2.67
N GLU A 20 13.26 2.76 2.59
CA GLU A 20 13.98 2.41 1.36
C GLU A 20 13.82 0.93 0.99
N SER A 21 13.96 0.05 1.97
CA SER A 21 13.85 -1.39 1.73
C SER A 21 12.45 -1.78 1.28
N VAL A 22 11.42 -1.20 1.90
CA VAL A 22 10.03 -1.47 1.51
C VAL A 22 9.74 -0.91 0.12
N ALA A 23 10.21 0.28 -0.17
CA ALA A 23 10.00 0.91 -1.48
C ALA A 23 10.64 0.12 -2.62
N ALA A 24 11.67 -0.65 -2.34
CA ALA A 24 12.37 -1.47 -3.33
C ALA A 24 11.67 -2.79 -3.63
N LEU A 25 10.66 -3.17 -2.86
CA LEU A 25 9.97 -4.44 -3.06
C LEU A 25 9.06 -4.38 -4.29
N ASP A 26 9.05 -5.46 -5.06
CA ASP A 26 8.09 -5.62 -6.14
C ASP A 26 6.67 -5.64 -5.57
N GLY A 27 5.77 -4.91 -6.19
CA GLY A 27 4.39 -4.79 -5.74
C GLY A 27 4.14 -3.57 -4.86
N VAL A 28 5.18 -2.94 -4.34
CA VAL A 28 5.07 -1.69 -3.60
C VAL A 28 5.21 -0.52 -4.57
N SER A 29 4.17 0.31 -4.66
CA SER A 29 4.16 1.45 -5.57
C SER A 29 4.90 2.65 -4.99
N GLU A 30 4.64 2.96 -3.75
CA GLU A 30 5.25 4.08 -3.05
C GLU A 30 5.17 3.88 -1.55
N VAL A 31 6.03 4.60 -0.84
CA VAL A 31 6.07 4.60 0.62
C VAL A 31 6.09 6.05 1.09
N TYR A 32 5.27 6.36 2.06
CA TYR A 32 5.22 7.69 2.67
C TYR A 32 5.66 7.61 4.12
N SER A 33 6.45 8.57 4.56
CA SER A 33 6.66 8.74 6.00
C SER A 33 5.54 9.64 6.53
N ILE A 34 5.00 9.28 7.67
CA ILE A 34 3.79 9.93 8.20
C ILE A 34 3.98 10.29 9.67
N THR A 35 3.08 11.16 10.14
CA THR A 35 2.97 11.46 11.56
C THR A 35 1.92 10.56 12.20
N GLY A 36 1.96 10.42 13.51
CA GLY A 36 0.97 9.68 14.27
C GLY A 36 1.52 8.39 14.83
N GLU A 37 0.65 7.45 15.07
CA GLU A 37 1.00 6.18 15.72
C GLU A 37 1.92 5.32 14.84
N TYR A 38 1.72 5.34 13.54
CA TYR A 38 2.56 4.62 12.59
C TYR A 38 3.57 5.55 11.95
N ASP A 39 4.68 4.99 11.50
CA ASP A 39 5.79 5.76 10.95
C ASP A 39 5.76 5.86 9.43
N LEU A 40 5.25 4.82 8.78
CA LEU A 40 5.25 4.72 7.32
C LEU A 40 3.91 4.19 6.82
N ILE A 41 3.56 4.56 5.59
CA ILE A 41 2.50 3.93 4.82
C ILE A 41 3.10 3.42 3.52
N ALA A 42 2.87 2.14 3.22
CA ALA A 42 3.23 1.56 1.94
C ALA A 42 1.96 1.32 1.13
N MET A 43 1.98 1.75 -0.12
CA MET A 43 0.90 1.47 -1.08
C MET A 43 1.31 0.25 -1.89
N VAL A 44 0.55 -0.83 -1.76
CA VAL A 44 0.83 -2.09 -2.45
C VAL A 44 -0.24 -2.27 -3.52
N ARG A 45 0.20 -2.45 -4.77
CA ARG A 45 -0.71 -2.65 -5.91
C ARG A 45 -0.26 -3.90 -6.66
N VAL A 46 -1.12 -4.89 -6.69
CA VAL A 46 -0.85 -6.20 -7.28
C VAL A 46 -2.04 -6.65 -8.11
N ARG A 47 -1.85 -7.73 -8.87
CA ARG A 47 -2.90 -8.24 -9.77
C ARG A 47 -4.00 -8.97 -9.03
N GLY A 48 -3.66 -9.68 -7.98
CA GLY A 48 -4.63 -10.50 -7.25
C GLY A 48 -4.20 -10.77 -5.82
N HIS A 49 -5.07 -11.42 -5.07
CA HIS A 49 -4.85 -11.70 -3.65
C HIS A 49 -3.66 -12.61 -3.38
N GLU A 50 -3.36 -13.53 -4.27
CA GLU A 50 -2.20 -14.41 -4.11
C GLU A 50 -0.89 -13.62 -4.12
N GLU A 51 -0.79 -12.66 -5.04
CA GLU A 51 0.36 -11.77 -5.12
C GLU A 51 0.47 -10.92 -3.86
N LEU A 52 -0.66 -10.50 -3.31
CA LEU A 52 -0.71 -9.74 -2.07
C LEU A 52 -0.10 -10.53 -0.92
N ASN A 53 -0.39 -11.83 -0.87
CA ASN A 53 0.17 -12.73 0.13
C ASN A 53 1.69 -12.87 -0.02
N ASP A 54 2.19 -12.87 -1.26
CA ASP A 54 3.63 -12.93 -1.50
C ASP A 54 4.34 -11.65 -1.06
N VAL A 55 3.72 -10.50 -1.32
CA VAL A 55 4.33 -9.20 -1.01
C VAL A 55 4.31 -8.91 0.48
N ILE A 56 3.14 -9.01 1.12
CA ILE A 56 3.00 -8.53 2.50
C ILE A 56 3.58 -9.50 3.51
N PRO A 57 3.01 -10.69 3.74
CA PRO A 57 3.65 -11.60 4.69
C PRO A 57 4.94 -12.20 4.17
N GLY A 58 5.07 -12.37 2.86
CA GLY A 58 6.22 -13.01 2.26
C GLY A 58 7.48 -12.16 2.21
N ARG A 59 7.33 -10.85 2.03
CA ARG A 59 8.47 -9.95 1.84
C ARG A 59 8.45 -8.76 2.78
N LEU A 60 7.37 -7.99 2.80
CA LEU A 60 7.30 -6.74 3.56
C LEU A 60 7.49 -6.98 5.05
N ASN A 61 6.76 -7.93 5.60
CA ASN A 61 6.83 -8.21 7.04
C ASN A 61 8.19 -8.78 7.48
N LYS A 62 9.03 -9.15 6.54
CA LYS A 62 10.36 -9.68 6.83
C LYS A 62 11.46 -8.64 6.75
N VAL A 63 11.14 -7.40 6.41
CA VAL A 63 12.14 -6.33 6.34
C VAL A 63 12.65 -6.03 7.75
N PRO A 64 14.00 -6.06 7.96
CA PRO A 64 14.54 -5.75 9.26
C PRO A 64 14.19 -4.32 9.72
N GLY A 65 13.86 -4.16 10.97
CA GLY A 65 13.50 -2.88 11.55
C GLY A 65 12.01 -2.64 11.63
N ILE A 66 11.19 -3.46 10.99
CA ILE A 66 9.73 -3.39 11.11
C ILE A 66 9.33 -4.02 12.45
N ARG A 67 8.56 -3.28 13.23
CA ARG A 67 8.06 -3.74 14.52
C ARG A 67 6.64 -4.26 14.44
N ASP A 68 5.80 -3.60 13.64
CA ASP A 68 4.41 -3.97 13.51
C ASP A 68 3.85 -3.43 12.20
N THR A 69 2.85 -4.10 11.67
CA THR A 69 2.16 -3.68 10.46
C THR A 69 0.66 -3.85 10.61
N GLU A 70 -0.09 -2.97 9.95
CA GLU A 70 -1.54 -3.08 9.86
C GLU A 70 -1.92 -2.90 8.39
N THR A 71 -2.55 -3.91 7.83
CA THR A 71 -2.88 -3.93 6.41
C THR A 71 -4.38 -3.71 6.20
N HIS A 72 -4.69 -2.78 5.32
CA HIS A 72 -6.06 -2.53 4.88
C HIS A 72 -6.14 -2.80 3.38
N ILE A 73 -7.10 -3.63 2.98
CA ILE A 73 -7.35 -3.88 1.55
C ILE A 73 -8.43 -2.91 1.10
N ALA A 74 -8.12 -2.15 0.05
CA ALA A 74 -9.07 -1.20 -0.51
C ALA A 74 -10.11 -1.94 -1.36
N PHE A 75 -11.38 -1.66 -1.13
CA PHE A 75 -12.44 -2.22 -1.94
C PHE A 75 -12.61 -1.49 -3.26
N ARG A 76 -12.56 -0.17 -3.21
CA ARG A 76 -12.87 0.65 -4.37
C ARG A 76 -12.12 1.98 -4.33
N THR A 77 -11.71 2.43 -5.49
CA THR A 77 -11.08 3.74 -5.64
C THR A 77 -12.13 4.74 -6.10
N TYR A 78 -12.20 5.86 -5.42
CA TYR A 78 -13.01 6.99 -5.83
C TYR A 78 -12.06 8.12 -6.17
N SER A 79 -12.18 8.65 -7.38
CA SER A 79 -11.38 9.78 -7.80
C SER A 79 -12.21 10.67 -8.71
N ARG A 80 -11.78 11.91 -8.84
CA ARG A 80 -12.45 12.85 -9.73
C ARG A 80 -12.39 12.37 -11.19
N HIS A 81 -11.26 11.81 -11.56
CA HIS A 81 -11.05 11.27 -12.90
C HIS A 81 -12.01 10.13 -13.21
N ASP A 82 -12.18 9.20 -12.29
CA ASP A 82 -13.06 8.06 -12.46
C ASP A 82 -14.52 8.50 -12.59
N LEU A 83 -14.94 9.48 -11.79
CA LEU A 83 -16.30 10.02 -11.85
C LEU A 83 -16.56 10.71 -13.19
N GLU A 84 -15.62 11.52 -13.65
CA GLU A 84 -15.74 12.21 -14.94
C GLU A 84 -15.81 11.21 -16.10
N ALA A 85 -14.99 10.18 -16.06
CA ALA A 85 -15.00 9.14 -17.09
C ALA A 85 -16.34 8.40 -17.13
N ALA A 86 -16.90 8.08 -15.97
CA ALA A 86 -18.19 7.41 -15.87
C ALA A 86 -19.31 8.27 -16.45
N PHE A 87 -19.32 9.56 -16.14
CA PHE A 87 -20.31 10.48 -16.69
C PHE A 87 -20.14 10.67 -18.19
N ALA A 88 -18.92 10.78 -18.67
CA ALA A 88 -18.63 11.00 -20.09
C ALA A 88 -19.09 9.86 -20.97
N VAL A 89 -19.05 8.62 -20.48
CA VAL A 89 -19.48 7.45 -21.24
C VAL A 89 -20.88 6.96 -20.86
N GLY A 90 -21.54 7.65 -19.93
CA GLY A 90 -22.88 7.30 -19.51
C GLY A 90 -22.99 6.01 -18.71
N LEU A 91 -21.91 5.53 -18.15
CA LEU A 91 -21.92 4.33 -17.32
C LEU A 91 -22.47 4.65 -15.93
N PRO A 92 -23.35 3.80 -15.39
CA PRO A 92 -23.89 4.01 -14.05
C PRO A 92 -22.87 3.72 -12.97
N ASP A 93 -21.81 2.99 -13.28
CA ASP A 93 -20.82 2.51 -12.33
C ASP A 93 -19.45 2.52 -12.97
N ALA A 94 -18.46 2.95 -12.20
CA ALA A 94 -17.08 3.10 -12.66
C ALA A 94 -16.14 1.98 -12.20
N ASP A 95 -16.65 0.90 -11.73
CA ASP A 95 -15.85 -0.22 -11.24
C ASP A 95 -14.77 -0.71 -12.18
#